data_0638a38a8adae02966e140ff1af9494d
#
_entry.id   0638a38a8adae02966e140ff1af9494d
#
_cell.length_a   1.000
_cell.length_b   1.000
_cell.length_c   1.000
_cell.angle_alpha   90.00
_cell.angle_beta   90.00
_cell.angle_gamma   90.00
#
_symmetry.space_group_name_H-M   'P 1'
#
loop_
_entity.id
_entity.type
_entity.pdbx_description
1 polymer ?
#
loop_
_entity_poly.entity_id
_entity_poly.type
_entity_poly.pdbx_seq_one_letter_code
_entity_poly.pdbx_strand_id
1 'polypeptide(L)'
;MFNRVTLPLICALAVALSLAVPVCSFADVADDACAERVSDGFANEYDQGSGSYASSWRYGNSDAYGEGTGFALFANRLNSWRNEGGVWYGSNGAIVNSAVGFGVDVSEHQGYIDWSQVQSSGVTYAILRCGYGSDYSNQDDKRFLRNVQECQRYGIPFGVYLYSYATDNAMAQSEAEHTLRLLREVGLSPYSLSYPVYYDMEDENQQGKLGSAALGSIASTYCNAIAAAGYTPGVYANTNWWTNRLTDSAFSSWPRWVAQYNYKCTYSGKYGMWQADSNTLINGIAGGVDINFDFAGPIRHKDTWVFSDGS
;
A
#
# COMPACT_ATOMS: atom_id res chain seq x y z
N MET A 1 -63.77 34.93 -48.52
CA MET A 1 -62.42 35.53 -48.70
C MET A 1 -61.58 35.09 -47.51
N PHE A 2 -60.81 34.03 -47.66
CA PHE A 2 -59.90 33.58 -46.61
C PHE A 2 -58.49 33.65 -47.17
N ASN A 3 -57.65 34.56 -46.59
CA ASN A 3 -56.26 34.69 -46.90
C ASN A 3 -55.51 33.58 -46.17
N ARG A 4 -54.81 32.72 -46.95
CA ARG A 4 -53.84 31.78 -46.41
C ARG A 4 -52.49 32.49 -46.27
N VAL A 5 -51.97 32.56 -45.09
CA VAL A 5 -50.60 32.97 -44.79
C VAL A 5 -49.73 31.72 -44.74
N THR A 6 -48.84 31.57 -45.65
CA THR A 6 -47.81 30.53 -45.67
C THR A 6 -46.61 30.95 -44.83
N LEU A 7 -46.30 30.18 -43.77
CA LEU A 7 -45.02 30.29 -43.06
C LEU A 7 -43.92 29.49 -43.79
N PRO A 8 -42.72 30.02 -43.86
CA PRO A 8 -41.59 29.25 -44.37
C PRO A 8 -41.03 28.33 -43.31
N LEU A 9 -40.73 27.08 -43.71
CA LEU A 9 -40.07 26.03 -42.95
C LEU A 9 -38.58 26.36 -42.85
N ILE A 10 -38.12 26.72 -41.65
CA ILE A 10 -36.67 26.86 -41.39
C ILE A 10 -36.14 25.47 -41.00
N CYS A 11 -35.37 24.85 -41.93
CA CYS A 11 -34.58 23.68 -41.67
C CYS A 11 -33.40 24.07 -40.74
N ALA A 12 -33.47 23.71 -39.46
CA ALA A 12 -32.34 23.76 -38.57
C ALA A 12 -31.46 22.53 -38.81
N LEU A 13 -30.29 22.73 -39.40
CA LEU A 13 -29.24 21.71 -39.57
C LEU A 13 -28.56 21.56 -38.21
N ALA A 14 -28.87 20.49 -37.49
CA ALA A 14 -28.12 20.10 -36.29
C ALA A 14 -26.80 19.43 -36.74
N VAL A 15 -25.71 20.16 -36.63
CA VAL A 15 -24.36 19.61 -36.77
C VAL A 15 -24.04 18.90 -35.44
N ALA A 16 -24.15 17.56 -35.44
CA ALA A 16 -23.65 16.73 -34.36
C ALA A 16 -22.11 16.71 -34.45
N LEU A 17 -21.46 17.50 -33.60
CA LEU A 17 -20.01 17.38 -33.38
C LEU A 17 -19.78 16.13 -32.52
N SER A 18 -19.49 14.99 -33.15
CA SER A 18 -18.96 13.83 -32.44
C SER A 18 -17.53 14.12 -32.04
N LEU A 19 -17.33 14.47 -30.79
CA LEU A 19 -16.02 14.43 -30.16
C LEU A 19 -15.61 12.95 -30.06
N ALA A 20 -14.85 12.49 -31.04
CA ALA A 20 -14.13 11.23 -30.94
C ALA A 20 -13.04 11.42 -29.89
N VAL A 21 -13.28 10.91 -28.69
CA VAL A 21 -12.22 10.69 -27.71
C VAL A 21 -11.34 9.59 -28.28
N PRO A 22 -10.04 9.80 -28.47
CA PRO A 22 -9.18 8.71 -28.90
C PRO A 22 -9.15 7.67 -27.79
N VAL A 23 -9.71 6.50 -28.05
CA VAL A 23 -9.48 5.31 -27.25
C VAL A 23 -8.05 4.90 -27.54
N CYS A 24 -7.11 5.25 -26.66
CA CYS A 24 -5.79 4.67 -26.69
C CYS A 24 -5.93 3.16 -26.54
N SER A 25 -5.57 2.43 -27.57
CA SER A 25 -5.52 0.97 -27.51
C SER A 25 -4.38 0.57 -26.59
N PHE A 26 -4.64 -0.35 -25.67
CA PHE A 26 -3.72 -0.84 -24.64
C PHE A 26 -2.45 -1.55 -25.18
N ALA A 27 -2.22 -1.55 -26.50
CA ALA A 27 -1.10 -2.26 -27.12
C ALA A 27 0.20 -1.46 -27.21
N ASP A 28 0.18 -0.12 -27.08
CA ASP A 28 1.34 0.70 -27.44
C ASP A 28 2.22 1.14 -26.24
N VAL A 29 1.96 0.70 -25.02
CA VAL A 29 2.75 1.11 -23.84
C VAL A 29 3.75 0.04 -23.39
N ALA A 30 3.74 -1.15 -23.99
CA ALA A 30 4.51 -2.29 -23.48
C ALA A 30 5.95 -2.40 -24.01
N ASP A 31 6.30 -1.80 -25.15
CA ASP A 31 7.55 -2.16 -25.84
C ASP A 31 8.76 -1.23 -25.58
N ASP A 32 8.57 0.02 -25.21
CA ASP A 32 9.72 0.94 -25.04
C ASP A 32 10.37 0.87 -23.62
N ALA A 33 9.72 0.28 -22.65
CA ALA A 33 10.24 0.23 -21.27
C ALA A 33 11.15 -0.97 -20.97
N CYS A 34 11.19 -1.95 -21.87
CA CYS A 34 11.91 -3.21 -21.63
C CYS A 34 13.40 -3.18 -22.06
N ALA A 35 13.78 -2.26 -22.94
CA ALA A 35 15.12 -2.26 -23.55
C ALA A 35 16.19 -1.47 -22.79
N GLU A 36 15.83 -0.57 -21.89
CA GLU A 36 16.81 0.33 -21.23
C GLU A 36 17.30 -0.13 -19.85
N ARG A 37 16.95 -1.30 -19.37
CA ARG A 37 17.12 -1.64 -17.96
C ARG A 37 17.98 -2.84 -17.60
N VAL A 38 18.79 -3.33 -18.52
CA VAL A 38 19.74 -4.41 -18.20
C VAL A 38 21.13 -3.90 -17.81
N SER A 39 21.40 -2.59 -17.94
CA SER A 39 22.73 -2.01 -17.71
C SER A 39 22.86 -1.13 -16.45
N ASP A 40 21.77 -0.70 -15.84
CA ASP A 40 21.87 0.07 -14.61
C ASP A 40 21.91 -0.90 -13.43
N GLY A 41 23.12 -1.23 -13.05
CA GLY A 41 23.38 -1.94 -11.81
C GLY A 41 22.60 -1.26 -10.69
N PHE A 42 21.96 -2.05 -9.84
CA PHE A 42 21.34 -1.62 -8.59
C PHE A 42 22.40 -0.96 -7.67
N ALA A 43 22.94 0.18 -8.06
CA ALA A 43 23.67 1.07 -7.20
C ALA A 43 22.61 1.82 -6.40
N ASN A 44 22.46 1.41 -5.17
CA ASN A 44 21.94 2.16 -4.04
C ASN A 44 21.70 3.66 -4.30
N GLU A 45 20.68 4.02 -5.09
CA GLU A 45 20.13 5.38 -5.07
C GLU A 45 19.51 5.73 -3.70
N TYR A 46 19.42 4.75 -2.84
CA TYR A 46 18.96 4.86 -1.46
C TYR A 46 19.88 5.67 -0.57
N ASP A 47 21.18 5.80 -0.91
CA ASP A 47 22.18 6.39 -0.04
C ASP A 47 22.53 7.84 -0.40
N GLN A 48 21.90 8.41 -1.42
CA GLN A 48 22.21 9.76 -1.89
C GLN A 48 21.05 10.73 -1.68
N GLY A 49 20.81 11.11 -0.43
CA GLY A 49 20.35 12.48 -0.19
C GLY A 49 18.85 12.77 -0.17
N SER A 50 17.95 11.82 -0.13
CA SER A 50 16.56 12.13 0.18
C SER A 50 16.23 12.06 1.68
N GLY A 51 17.19 12.03 2.54
CA GLY A 51 17.06 12.19 4.01
C GLY A 51 16.04 11.30 4.73
N SER A 52 15.12 10.68 4.00
CA SER A 52 13.91 10.08 4.52
C SER A 52 14.03 8.62 4.86
N TYR A 53 14.73 7.85 4.08
CA TYR A 53 14.87 6.41 4.34
C TYR A 53 15.99 6.06 5.30
N ALA A 54 17.01 6.92 5.44
CA ALA A 54 18.07 6.74 6.42
C ALA A 54 17.57 6.79 7.87
N SER A 55 16.34 7.26 8.09
CA SER A 55 15.69 7.31 9.39
C SER A 55 14.78 6.12 9.69
N SER A 56 14.46 5.32 8.68
CA SER A 56 13.68 4.10 8.90
C SER A 56 14.51 3.11 9.73
N TRP A 57 13.85 2.50 10.72
CA TRP A 57 14.43 1.43 11.53
C TRP A 57 15.00 0.27 10.67
N ARG A 58 14.50 0.12 9.44
CA ARG A 58 14.98 -0.89 8.47
C ARG A 58 16.45 -0.71 8.12
N TYR A 59 16.96 0.51 8.19
CA TYR A 59 18.29 0.86 7.73
C TYR A 59 19.26 1.31 8.82
N GLY A 60 18.81 1.56 10.03
CA GLY A 60 19.64 2.18 11.05
C GLY A 60 19.49 1.70 12.48
N ASN A 61 18.50 0.88 12.80
CA ASN A 61 18.20 0.52 14.18
C ASN A 61 18.31 -0.98 14.43
N SER A 62 19.33 -1.39 15.21
CA SER A 62 19.55 -2.77 15.61
C SER A 62 18.45 -3.34 16.52
N ASP A 63 17.64 -2.49 17.15
CA ASP A 63 16.62 -2.89 18.14
C ASP A 63 15.37 -3.49 17.49
N ALA A 64 15.19 -3.32 16.18
CA ALA A 64 14.12 -3.95 15.43
C ALA A 64 14.37 -5.46 15.19
N TYR A 65 15.60 -5.88 15.31
CA TYR A 65 16.01 -7.27 15.21
C TYR A 65 16.03 -7.83 16.64
N GLY A 66 15.10 -8.69 16.99
CA GLY A 66 15.07 -9.33 18.29
C GLY A 66 16.45 -9.78 18.77
N GLU A 67 16.70 -9.74 20.07
CA GLU A 67 17.99 -10.02 20.69
C GLU A 67 18.70 -11.24 20.04
N GLY A 68 19.88 -11.00 19.47
CA GLY A 68 20.76 -12.03 18.94
C GLY A 68 20.69 -12.31 17.42
N THR A 69 19.86 -11.61 16.67
CA THR A 69 19.80 -11.77 15.20
C THR A 69 20.36 -10.54 14.50
N GLY A 70 21.68 -10.48 14.32
CA GLY A 70 22.31 -9.43 13.54
C GLY A 70 21.87 -9.44 12.06
N PHE A 71 21.97 -8.30 11.41
CA PHE A 71 21.68 -8.05 9.99
C PHE A 71 22.19 -9.14 9.03
N ALA A 72 23.31 -9.78 9.37
CA ALA A 72 23.92 -10.86 8.59
C ALA A 72 23.07 -12.15 8.49
N LEU A 73 22.13 -12.38 9.42
CA LEU A 73 21.29 -13.58 9.37
C LEU A 73 20.15 -13.45 8.35
N PHE A 74 19.74 -12.24 8.00
CA PHE A 74 18.68 -12.00 7.00
C PHE A 74 19.21 -11.96 5.56
N ALA A 75 20.48 -11.58 5.36
CA ALA A 75 21.10 -11.50 4.04
C ALA A 75 21.22 -12.84 3.30
N ASN A 76 21.12 -13.97 4.00
CA ASN A 76 21.27 -15.32 3.44
C ASN A 76 19.96 -16.12 3.37
N ARG A 77 18.80 -15.50 3.60
CA ARG A 77 17.51 -16.20 3.63
C ARG A 77 16.84 -16.25 2.26
N LEU A 78 17.43 -17.02 1.35
CA LEU A 78 16.76 -17.42 0.13
C LEU A 78 15.61 -18.38 0.49
N ASN A 79 14.37 -18.04 0.12
CA ASN A 79 13.18 -18.86 0.35
C ASN A 79 12.93 -19.20 1.83
N SER A 80 12.85 -18.17 2.67
CA SER A 80 12.68 -18.35 4.13
C SER A 80 11.37 -19.01 4.52
N TRP A 81 10.38 -19.03 3.62
CA TRP A 81 9.01 -19.47 3.90
C TRP A 81 8.49 -20.42 2.83
N ARG A 82 7.79 -21.48 3.25
CA ARG A 82 7.12 -22.43 2.36
C ARG A 82 5.70 -22.70 2.85
N ASN A 83 4.79 -22.90 1.92
CA ASN A 83 3.42 -23.34 2.21
C ASN A 83 3.27 -24.83 1.96
N GLU A 84 2.77 -25.56 2.94
CA GLU A 84 2.44 -26.99 2.82
C GLU A 84 1.02 -27.21 3.33
N GLY A 85 0.10 -27.48 2.43
CA GLY A 85 -1.29 -27.75 2.78
C GLY A 85 -2.02 -26.59 3.47
N GLY A 86 -1.65 -25.34 3.18
CA GLY A 86 -2.25 -24.15 3.80
C GLY A 86 -1.55 -23.69 5.07
N VAL A 87 -0.51 -24.40 5.50
CA VAL A 87 0.30 -24.00 6.67
C VAL A 87 1.64 -23.44 6.20
N TRP A 88 2.04 -22.31 6.77
CA TRP A 88 3.31 -21.68 6.45
C TRP A 88 4.40 -22.09 7.43
N TYR A 89 5.53 -22.48 6.87
CA TYR A 89 6.72 -22.93 7.60
C TYR A 89 7.91 -22.04 7.30
N GLY A 90 8.57 -21.55 8.33
CA GLY A 90 9.87 -20.91 8.21
C GLY A 90 10.98 -21.92 7.93
N SER A 91 12.09 -21.48 7.35
CA SER A 91 13.25 -22.34 7.07
C SER A 91 13.86 -22.96 8.32
N ASN A 92 13.63 -22.39 9.51
CA ASN A 92 14.03 -22.94 10.80
C ASN A 92 13.00 -23.94 11.38
N GLY A 93 11.93 -24.28 10.64
CA GLY A 93 10.86 -25.15 11.09
C GLY A 93 9.75 -24.46 11.91
N ALA A 94 9.84 -23.16 12.15
CA ALA A 94 8.76 -22.43 12.80
C ALA A 94 7.48 -22.48 11.96
N ILE A 95 6.34 -22.52 12.63
CA ILE A 95 5.03 -22.61 11.99
C ILE A 95 4.29 -21.30 12.21
N VAL A 96 3.76 -20.71 11.13
CA VAL A 96 2.82 -19.58 11.20
C VAL A 96 1.41 -20.14 11.19
N ASN A 97 0.84 -20.26 12.39
CA ASN A 97 -0.51 -20.74 12.57
C ASN A 97 -1.55 -19.66 12.24
N SER A 98 -2.66 -20.06 11.65
CA SER A 98 -3.83 -19.21 11.42
C SER A 98 -3.63 -18.04 10.47
N ALA A 99 -2.52 -17.97 9.72
CA ALA A 99 -2.38 -17.02 8.64
C ALA A 99 -3.37 -17.38 7.52
N VAL A 100 -4.20 -16.43 7.13
CA VAL A 100 -5.19 -16.57 6.06
C VAL A 100 -4.70 -16.01 4.74
N GLY A 101 -3.56 -15.28 4.74
CA GLY A 101 -2.93 -14.73 3.55
C GLY A 101 -1.42 -14.61 3.70
N PHE A 102 -0.73 -14.68 2.56
CA PHE A 102 0.69 -14.39 2.41
C PHE A 102 0.86 -13.29 1.36
N GLY A 103 1.41 -12.17 1.74
CA GLY A 103 1.45 -10.97 0.92
C GLY A 103 2.84 -10.34 0.84
N VAL A 104 2.94 -9.39 -0.06
CA VAL A 104 4.11 -8.50 -0.19
C VAL A 104 3.69 -7.06 0.07
N ASP A 105 4.58 -6.25 0.62
CA ASP A 105 4.42 -4.81 0.52
C ASP A 105 5.54 -4.21 -0.35
N VAL A 106 5.15 -3.28 -1.20
CA VAL A 106 6.01 -2.78 -2.28
C VAL A 106 5.85 -1.28 -2.49
N SER A 107 6.90 -0.69 -3.05
CA SER A 107 6.97 0.71 -3.44
C SER A 107 7.71 0.85 -4.78
N GLU A 108 8.04 2.08 -5.17
CA GLU A 108 8.92 2.34 -6.33
C GLU A 108 10.29 1.65 -6.22
N HIS A 109 10.68 1.28 -5.01
CA HIS A 109 11.99 0.68 -4.73
C HIS A 109 12.12 -0.75 -5.26
N GLN A 110 11.05 -1.47 -5.41
CA GLN A 110 11.05 -2.78 -6.07
C GLN A 110 11.08 -2.66 -7.61
N GLY A 111 11.10 -1.42 -8.13
CA GLY A 111 11.22 -1.15 -9.55
C GLY A 111 10.05 -1.69 -10.37
N TYR A 112 10.38 -2.40 -11.44
CA TYR A 112 9.37 -3.03 -12.29
C TYR A 112 9.06 -4.44 -11.77
N ILE A 113 7.81 -4.66 -11.39
CA ILE A 113 7.32 -5.95 -10.87
C ILE A 113 6.55 -6.68 -11.96
N ASP A 114 6.87 -7.95 -12.19
CA ASP A 114 6.04 -8.86 -12.99
C ASP A 114 4.98 -9.51 -12.07
N TRP A 115 3.84 -8.88 -11.99
CA TRP A 115 2.75 -9.31 -11.11
C TRP A 115 2.15 -10.67 -11.48
N SER A 116 2.32 -11.14 -12.73
CA SER A 116 1.89 -12.49 -13.11
C SER A 116 2.75 -13.56 -12.44
N GLN A 117 4.05 -13.32 -12.34
CA GLN A 117 4.96 -14.20 -11.63
C GLN A 117 4.76 -14.11 -10.10
N VAL A 118 4.52 -12.91 -9.57
CA VAL A 118 4.22 -12.70 -8.14
C VAL A 118 2.99 -13.52 -7.73
N GLN A 119 1.89 -13.42 -8.49
CA GLN A 119 0.69 -14.22 -8.26
C GLN A 119 0.98 -15.73 -8.29
N SER A 120 1.75 -16.17 -9.28
CA SER A 120 2.13 -17.58 -9.44
C SER A 120 3.05 -18.10 -8.32
N SER A 121 3.68 -17.21 -7.55
CA SER A 121 4.53 -17.53 -6.41
C SER A 121 3.76 -17.80 -5.11
N GLY A 122 2.43 -17.78 -5.15
CA GLY A 122 1.59 -18.01 -3.97
C GLY A 122 1.32 -16.77 -3.13
N VAL A 123 1.67 -15.57 -3.62
CA VAL A 123 1.27 -14.29 -3.03
C VAL A 123 -0.22 -14.10 -3.22
N THR A 124 -0.94 -13.87 -2.13
CA THR A 124 -2.40 -13.78 -2.12
C THR A 124 -2.91 -12.35 -1.99
N TYR A 125 -2.06 -11.40 -1.62
CA TYR A 125 -2.40 -9.98 -1.54
C TYR A 125 -1.15 -9.09 -1.58
N ALA A 126 -1.34 -7.79 -1.77
CA ALA A 126 -0.28 -6.79 -1.74
C ALA A 126 -0.69 -5.56 -0.92
N ILE A 127 0.30 -4.87 -0.33
CA ILE A 127 0.12 -3.52 0.23
C ILE A 127 1.02 -2.58 -0.56
N LEU A 128 0.42 -1.59 -1.22
CA LEU A 128 1.09 -0.74 -2.20
C LEU A 128 1.39 0.62 -1.60
N ARG A 129 2.64 1.08 -1.62
CA ARG A 129 2.93 2.46 -1.23
C ARG A 129 2.30 3.42 -2.24
N CYS A 130 1.50 4.36 -1.74
CA CYS A 130 0.98 5.43 -2.59
C CYS A 130 1.93 6.65 -2.63
N GLY A 131 2.62 6.94 -1.55
CA GLY A 131 3.54 8.07 -1.44
C GLY A 131 4.14 8.17 -0.04
N TYR A 132 4.72 9.31 0.26
CA TYR A 132 5.29 9.62 1.57
C TYR A 132 5.14 11.11 1.88
N GLY A 133 4.96 11.45 3.17
CA GLY A 133 4.87 12.82 3.63
C GLY A 133 3.67 13.60 3.09
N SER A 134 3.73 14.91 3.24
CA SER A 134 2.70 15.87 2.88
C SER A 134 2.35 15.86 1.39
N ASP A 135 1.22 16.49 1.01
CA ASP A 135 0.68 16.48 -0.35
C ASP A 135 1.52 17.31 -1.35
N TYR A 136 2.64 16.74 -1.74
CA TYR A 136 3.50 17.24 -2.80
C TYR A 136 3.69 16.17 -3.87
N SER A 137 3.49 16.51 -5.14
CA SER A 137 3.56 15.56 -6.25
C SER A 137 4.93 14.87 -6.44
N ASN A 138 6.00 15.47 -5.96
CA ASN A 138 7.34 14.86 -5.95
C ASN A 138 7.51 13.81 -4.84
N GLN A 139 6.51 13.65 -3.97
CA GLN A 139 6.44 12.62 -2.92
C GLN A 139 5.48 11.47 -3.29
N ASP A 140 4.85 11.53 -4.46
CA ASP A 140 4.07 10.42 -5.00
C ASP A 140 4.99 9.23 -5.32
N ASP A 141 4.54 8.02 -5.01
CA ASP A 141 5.27 6.82 -5.41
C ASP A 141 5.15 6.61 -6.93
N LYS A 142 6.28 6.61 -7.63
CA LYS A 142 6.33 6.58 -9.10
C LYS A 142 5.79 5.28 -9.72
N ARG A 143 5.62 4.24 -8.92
CA ARG A 143 5.10 2.94 -9.35
C ARG A 143 3.68 2.66 -8.89
N PHE A 144 3.10 3.52 -8.06
CA PHE A 144 1.79 3.30 -7.46
C PHE A 144 0.70 3.03 -8.50
N LEU A 145 0.51 3.93 -9.47
CA LEU A 145 -0.50 3.75 -10.53
C LEU A 145 -0.34 2.41 -11.25
N ARG A 146 0.88 2.08 -11.65
CA ARG A 146 1.15 0.83 -12.35
C ARG A 146 0.87 -0.38 -11.47
N ASN A 147 1.32 -0.36 -10.22
CA ASN A 147 1.10 -1.48 -9.30
C ASN A 147 -0.40 -1.70 -9.02
N VAL A 148 -1.19 -0.62 -8.88
CA VAL A 148 -2.65 -0.71 -8.78
C VAL A 148 -3.26 -1.37 -10.01
N GLN A 149 -2.90 -0.91 -11.21
CA GLN A 149 -3.43 -1.45 -12.47
C GLN A 149 -3.10 -2.93 -12.65
N GLU A 150 -1.90 -3.34 -12.31
CA GLU A 150 -1.48 -4.73 -12.43
C GLU A 150 -2.14 -5.62 -11.36
N CYS A 151 -2.26 -5.16 -10.11
CA CYS A 151 -3.00 -5.89 -9.09
C CYS A 151 -4.47 -6.09 -9.51
N GLN A 152 -5.11 -5.06 -10.07
CA GLN A 152 -6.47 -5.18 -10.61
C GLN A 152 -6.52 -6.15 -11.80
N ARG A 153 -5.56 -6.07 -12.73
CA ARG A 153 -5.48 -6.94 -13.91
C ARG A 153 -5.38 -8.41 -13.55
N TYR A 154 -4.58 -8.74 -12.55
CA TYR A 154 -4.36 -10.12 -12.12
C TYR A 154 -5.29 -10.53 -10.97
N GLY A 155 -6.21 -9.68 -10.53
CA GLY A 155 -7.15 -10.00 -9.46
C GLY A 155 -6.46 -10.22 -8.10
N ILE A 156 -5.32 -9.56 -7.87
CA ILE A 156 -4.60 -9.61 -6.59
C ILE A 156 -5.28 -8.63 -5.64
N PRO A 157 -5.88 -9.07 -4.52
CA PRO A 157 -6.41 -8.20 -3.50
C PRO A 157 -5.33 -7.28 -2.94
N PHE A 158 -5.64 -6.01 -2.72
CA PHE A 158 -4.62 -5.09 -2.20
C PHE A 158 -5.18 -4.03 -1.24
N GLY A 159 -4.28 -3.47 -0.46
CA GLY A 159 -4.41 -2.25 0.30
C GLY A 159 -3.31 -1.27 -0.09
N VAL A 160 -3.27 -0.13 0.61
CA VAL A 160 -2.26 0.90 0.35
C VAL A 160 -1.61 1.38 1.64
N TYR A 161 -0.43 2.01 1.55
CA TYR A 161 0.16 2.72 2.67
C TYR A 161 0.81 4.03 2.25
N LEU A 162 0.87 4.97 3.19
CA LEU A 162 1.63 6.20 3.09
C LEU A 162 2.69 6.21 4.20
N TYR A 163 3.96 6.45 3.83
CA TYR A 163 5.04 6.64 4.80
C TYR A 163 4.97 8.05 5.39
N SER A 164 4.85 8.14 6.72
CA SER A 164 4.60 9.40 7.42
C SER A 164 5.86 10.08 7.93
N TYR A 165 5.90 11.41 7.77
CA TYR A 165 6.85 12.32 8.43
C TYR A 165 6.18 13.32 9.34
N ALA A 166 4.87 13.24 9.55
CA ALA A 166 4.10 14.24 10.28
C ALA A 166 4.62 14.40 11.71
N THR A 167 4.94 15.62 12.07
CA THR A 167 5.30 16.02 13.44
C THR A 167 4.20 16.79 14.15
N ASP A 168 3.13 17.12 13.44
CA ASP A 168 1.94 17.79 13.94
C ASP A 168 0.69 17.40 13.14
N ASN A 169 -0.46 17.87 13.61
CA ASN A 169 -1.75 17.56 12.99
C ASN A 169 -1.94 18.23 11.61
N ALA A 170 -1.29 19.35 11.34
CA ALA A 170 -1.40 19.99 10.02
C ALA A 170 -0.65 19.17 8.95
N MET A 171 0.52 18.64 9.29
CA MET A 171 1.23 17.71 8.43
C MET A 171 0.42 16.41 8.25
N ALA A 172 -0.13 15.83 9.31
CA ALA A 172 -0.95 14.62 9.23
C ALA A 172 -2.21 14.82 8.36
N GLN A 173 -2.82 16.01 8.41
CA GLN A 173 -3.95 16.36 7.53
C GLN A 173 -3.50 16.42 6.07
N SER A 174 -2.35 17.05 5.80
CA SER A 174 -1.77 17.10 4.45
C SER A 174 -1.42 15.70 3.92
N GLU A 175 -0.90 14.81 4.77
CA GLU A 175 -0.61 13.42 4.41
C GLU A 175 -1.90 12.63 4.10
N ALA A 176 -2.99 12.91 4.81
CA ALA A 176 -4.29 12.32 4.49
C ALA A 176 -4.83 12.83 3.14
N GLU A 177 -4.70 14.12 2.87
CA GLU A 177 -5.06 14.74 1.59
C GLU A 177 -4.24 14.16 0.44
N HIS A 178 -2.93 13.97 0.63
CA HIS A 178 -2.02 13.30 -0.29
C HIS A 178 -2.54 11.89 -0.65
N THR A 179 -2.79 11.07 0.36
CA THR A 179 -3.34 9.72 0.16
C THR A 179 -4.65 9.77 -0.62
N LEU A 180 -5.60 10.60 -0.19
CA LEU A 180 -6.92 10.69 -0.83
C LEU A 180 -6.85 11.24 -2.26
N ARG A 181 -5.91 12.15 -2.56
CA ARG A 181 -5.65 12.60 -3.93
C ARG A 181 -5.20 11.43 -4.79
N LEU A 182 -4.19 10.68 -4.35
CA LEU A 182 -3.64 9.56 -5.11
C LEU A 182 -4.67 8.46 -5.35
N LEU A 183 -5.48 8.12 -4.33
CA LEU A 183 -6.57 7.14 -4.49
C LEU A 183 -7.59 7.58 -5.55
N ARG A 184 -7.94 8.87 -5.58
CA ARG A 184 -8.85 9.42 -6.61
C ARG A 184 -8.22 9.41 -7.99
N GLU A 185 -6.95 9.80 -8.12
CA GLU A 185 -6.23 9.86 -9.40
C GLU A 185 -6.14 8.49 -10.07
N VAL A 186 -5.97 7.42 -9.29
CA VAL A 186 -5.94 6.06 -9.82
C VAL A 186 -7.33 5.39 -9.87
N GLY A 187 -8.40 6.13 -9.57
CA GLY A 187 -9.79 5.66 -9.68
C GLY A 187 -10.20 4.65 -8.62
N LEU A 188 -9.54 4.61 -7.46
CA LEU A 188 -9.91 3.72 -6.37
C LEU A 188 -11.02 4.33 -5.52
N SER A 189 -12.07 3.55 -5.31
CA SER A 189 -13.12 3.80 -4.32
C SER A 189 -12.85 2.98 -3.05
N PRO A 190 -13.54 3.26 -1.93
CA PRO A 190 -13.44 2.41 -0.73
C PRO A 190 -13.70 0.93 -1.01
N TYR A 191 -14.59 0.61 -1.94
CA TYR A 191 -14.91 -0.78 -2.33
C TYR A 191 -13.84 -1.44 -3.21
N SER A 192 -12.90 -0.68 -3.75
CA SER A 192 -11.81 -1.19 -4.56
C SER A 192 -10.69 -1.83 -3.72
N LEU A 193 -10.61 -1.47 -2.43
CA LEU A 193 -9.57 -1.95 -1.54
C LEU A 193 -10.04 -3.15 -0.74
N SER A 194 -9.26 -4.21 -0.77
CA SER A 194 -9.48 -5.42 0.04
C SER A 194 -8.77 -5.36 1.39
N TYR A 195 -7.86 -4.43 1.57
CA TYR A 195 -7.08 -4.22 2.78
C TYR A 195 -7.08 -2.73 3.17
N PRO A 196 -6.75 -2.39 4.42
CA PRO A 196 -6.77 -1.01 4.89
C PRO A 196 -5.85 -0.06 4.13
N VAL A 197 -6.12 1.23 4.32
CA VAL A 197 -5.19 2.33 4.05
C VAL A 197 -4.34 2.50 5.30
N TYR A 198 -3.09 2.05 5.24
CA TYR A 198 -2.20 2.08 6.40
C TYR A 198 -1.42 3.39 6.49
N TYR A 199 -1.35 3.91 7.70
CA TYR A 199 -0.48 5.01 8.08
C TYR A 199 0.80 4.42 8.66
N ASP A 200 1.91 4.56 7.95
CA ASP A 200 3.20 3.98 8.31
C ASP A 200 3.97 4.95 9.21
N MET A 201 4.05 4.62 10.50
CA MET A 201 4.64 5.45 11.55
C MET A 201 5.92 4.79 12.09
N GLU A 202 7.06 5.19 11.54
CA GLU A 202 8.35 4.60 11.91
C GLU A 202 9.54 5.59 11.84
N ASP A 203 9.28 6.88 11.57
CA ASP A 203 10.35 7.87 11.43
C ASP A 203 11.00 8.22 12.78
N GLU A 204 12.15 7.62 13.04
CA GLU A 204 12.91 7.84 14.28
C GLU A 204 13.47 9.27 14.40
N ASN A 205 13.74 9.95 13.27
CA ASN A 205 14.39 11.27 13.29
C ASN A 205 13.43 12.41 13.68
N GLN A 206 12.18 12.30 13.31
CA GLN A 206 11.16 13.31 13.57
C GLN A 206 10.12 12.81 14.56
N GLN A 207 9.34 11.81 14.16
CA GLN A 207 8.28 11.24 14.99
C GLN A 207 8.81 10.57 16.26
N GLY A 208 9.97 9.92 16.19
CA GLY A 208 10.64 9.29 17.33
C GLY A 208 10.99 10.25 18.48
N LYS A 209 10.97 11.57 18.26
CA LYS A 209 11.16 12.61 19.27
C LYS A 209 9.87 13.03 19.97
N LEU A 210 8.72 12.57 19.49
CA LEU A 210 7.42 12.96 20.01
C LEU A 210 6.96 12.04 21.13
N GLY A 211 6.15 12.58 22.04
CA GLY A 211 5.46 11.77 23.05
C GLY A 211 4.24 11.03 22.49
N SER A 212 3.83 9.97 23.18
CA SER A 212 2.73 9.10 22.76
C SER A 212 1.42 9.84 22.47
N ALA A 213 1.06 10.86 23.27
CA ALA A 213 -0.14 11.66 23.04
C ALA A 213 -0.09 12.47 21.73
N ALA A 214 1.08 13.02 21.37
CA ALA A 214 1.26 13.72 20.10
C ALA A 214 1.16 12.74 18.92
N LEU A 215 1.80 11.57 19.00
CA LEU A 215 1.69 10.51 18.02
C LEU A 215 0.25 10.02 17.86
N GLY A 216 -0.49 9.87 18.97
CA GLY A 216 -1.91 9.52 18.96
C GLY A 216 -2.79 10.57 18.27
N SER A 217 -2.50 11.87 18.49
CA SER A 217 -3.20 12.97 17.85
C SER A 217 -2.94 13.01 16.32
N ILE A 218 -1.69 12.83 15.91
CA ILE A 218 -1.26 12.75 14.51
C ILE A 218 -1.97 11.60 13.81
N ALA A 219 -1.88 10.39 14.37
CA ALA A 219 -2.55 9.21 13.82
C ALA A 219 -4.07 9.39 13.74
N SER A 220 -4.69 10.01 14.77
CA SER A 220 -6.12 10.30 14.78
C SER A 220 -6.51 11.26 13.66
N THR A 221 -5.72 12.29 13.40
CA THR A 221 -5.98 13.26 12.32
C THR A 221 -5.99 12.54 10.97
N TYR A 222 -4.96 11.78 10.66
CA TYR A 222 -4.88 11.02 9.41
C TYR A 222 -6.00 9.98 9.30
N CYS A 223 -6.10 9.09 10.27
CA CYS A 223 -7.04 7.96 10.20
C CYS A 223 -8.51 8.41 10.16
N ASN A 224 -8.86 9.48 10.88
CA ASN A 224 -10.22 10.01 10.83
C ASN A 224 -10.55 10.64 9.46
N ALA A 225 -9.59 11.30 8.80
CA ALA A 225 -9.78 11.82 7.45
C ALA A 225 -9.97 10.69 6.42
N ILE A 226 -9.17 9.62 6.51
CA ILE A 226 -9.31 8.42 5.68
C ILE A 226 -10.67 7.75 5.92
N ALA A 227 -11.09 7.60 7.18
CA ALA A 227 -12.38 7.01 7.55
C ALA A 227 -13.56 7.87 7.08
N ALA A 228 -13.46 9.20 7.18
CA ALA A 228 -14.48 10.13 6.71
C ALA A 228 -14.69 10.05 5.18
N ALA A 229 -13.64 9.68 4.44
CA ALA A 229 -13.73 9.41 3.01
C ALA A 229 -14.25 7.99 2.67
N GLY A 230 -14.61 7.20 3.69
CA GLY A 230 -15.21 5.88 3.55
C GLY A 230 -14.21 4.71 3.49
N TYR A 231 -12.90 4.97 3.55
CA TYR A 231 -11.89 3.92 3.57
C TYR A 231 -11.67 3.39 5.00
N THR A 232 -11.16 2.18 5.11
CA THR A 232 -10.75 1.59 6.38
C THR A 232 -9.31 2.00 6.69
N PRO A 233 -9.03 2.85 7.70
CA PRO A 233 -7.67 3.15 8.08
C PRO A 233 -7.05 2.02 8.90
N GLY A 234 -5.73 1.90 8.85
CA GLY A 234 -4.92 1.07 9.73
C GLY A 234 -3.61 1.79 10.08
N VAL A 235 -2.84 1.24 10.99
CA VAL A 235 -1.53 1.80 11.36
C VAL A 235 -0.48 0.71 11.29
N TYR A 236 0.67 1.05 10.67
CA TYR A 236 1.86 0.21 10.65
C TYR A 236 2.94 0.80 11.55
N ALA A 237 3.62 -0.08 12.27
CA ALA A 237 4.86 0.21 12.97
C ALA A 237 5.56 -1.10 13.35
N ASN A 238 6.84 -1.01 13.75
CA ASN A 238 7.54 -2.14 14.32
C ASN A 238 7.14 -2.42 15.77
N THR A 239 7.56 -3.56 16.33
CA THR A 239 7.23 -3.99 17.69
C THR A 239 7.69 -3.02 18.77
N ASN A 240 8.87 -2.36 18.58
CA ASN A 240 9.36 -1.38 19.54
C ASN A 240 8.45 -0.15 19.59
N TRP A 241 8.05 0.36 18.44
CA TRP A 241 7.10 1.48 18.37
C TRP A 241 5.76 1.12 18.99
N TRP A 242 5.20 -0.03 18.66
CA TRP A 242 3.94 -0.49 19.24
C TRP A 242 3.99 -0.67 20.75
N THR A 243 5.14 -1.04 21.29
CA THR A 243 5.31 -1.29 22.74
C THR A 243 5.62 0.00 23.52
N ASN A 244 6.42 0.90 22.93
CA ASN A 244 7.03 1.99 23.69
C ASN A 244 6.63 3.40 23.21
N ARG A 245 6.09 3.55 21.99
CA ARG A 245 5.78 4.84 21.36
C ARG A 245 4.29 5.02 21.09
N LEU A 246 3.66 4.07 20.42
CA LEU A 246 2.25 4.13 20.01
C LEU A 246 1.33 3.61 21.12
N THR A 247 1.52 4.13 22.35
CA THR A 247 0.83 3.67 23.55
C THR A 247 -0.40 4.49 23.91
N ASP A 248 -0.71 5.55 23.15
CA ASP A 248 -1.95 6.32 23.32
C ASP A 248 -3.18 5.46 23.03
N SER A 249 -4.27 5.69 23.75
CA SER A 249 -5.52 4.93 23.62
C SER A 249 -6.15 5.01 22.23
N ALA A 250 -5.90 6.07 21.47
CA ALA A 250 -6.37 6.24 20.10
C ALA A 250 -5.98 5.07 19.18
N PHE A 251 -4.78 4.51 19.39
CA PHE A 251 -4.30 3.38 18.59
C PHE A 251 -5.09 2.08 18.80
N SER A 252 -5.99 2.01 19.77
CA SER A 252 -6.90 0.88 19.93
C SER A 252 -8.01 0.84 18.88
N SER A 253 -8.24 1.92 18.17
CA SER A 253 -9.36 2.11 17.22
C SER A 253 -9.08 1.54 15.83
N TRP A 254 -7.83 1.22 15.50
CA TRP A 254 -7.46 0.85 14.13
C TRP A 254 -6.78 -0.52 14.05
N PRO A 255 -6.95 -1.25 12.92
CA PRO A 255 -6.16 -2.42 12.58
C PRO A 255 -4.66 -2.13 12.68
N ARG A 256 -3.92 -3.06 13.27
CA ARG A 256 -2.47 -2.97 13.42
C ARG A 256 -1.77 -3.87 12.43
N TRP A 257 -0.82 -3.31 11.73
CA TRP A 257 0.17 -4.02 10.95
C TRP A 257 1.51 -3.89 11.69
N VAL A 258 2.03 -5.01 12.17
CA VAL A 258 3.19 -5.06 13.06
C VAL A 258 4.38 -5.60 12.29
N ALA A 259 5.50 -4.88 12.31
CA ALA A 259 6.74 -5.38 11.74
C ALA A 259 7.64 -5.98 12.83
N GLN A 260 8.10 -7.18 12.56
CA GLN A 260 9.15 -7.85 13.30
C GLN A 260 9.80 -8.89 12.41
N TYR A 261 11.03 -8.66 11.98
CA TYR A 261 11.77 -9.59 11.11
C TYR A 261 12.24 -10.78 11.92
N ASN A 262 11.41 -11.79 11.94
CA ASN A 262 11.63 -13.00 12.72
C ASN A 262 10.75 -14.13 12.15
N TYR A 263 10.95 -15.34 12.63
CA TYR A 263 10.07 -16.48 12.35
C TYR A 263 8.82 -16.54 13.21
N LYS A 264 8.70 -15.66 14.19
CA LYS A 264 7.56 -15.52 15.07
C LYS A 264 7.40 -14.07 15.47
N CYS A 265 6.19 -13.53 15.37
CA CYS A 265 5.86 -12.26 15.97
C CYS A 265 5.73 -12.43 17.50
N THR A 266 6.52 -11.67 18.26
CA THR A 266 6.50 -11.70 19.72
C THR A 266 5.71 -10.54 20.34
N TYR A 267 5.13 -9.68 19.51
CA TYR A 267 4.26 -8.62 19.98
C TYR A 267 3.05 -9.19 20.73
N SER A 268 2.85 -8.76 21.97
CA SER A 268 1.80 -9.30 22.85
C SER A 268 0.42 -8.67 22.62
N GLY A 269 0.36 -7.54 21.91
CA GLY A 269 -0.90 -6.87 21.59
C GLY A 269 -1.64 -7.54 20.41
N LYS A 270 -2.86 -7.11 20.16
CA LYS A 270 -3.64 -7.57 19.01
C LYS A 270 -3.11 -6.95 17.71
N TYR A 271 -3.00 -7.73 16.65
CA TYR A 271 -2.66 -7.29 15.30
C TYR A 271 -3.39 -8.15 14.26
N GLY A 272 -3.62 -7.58 13.10
CA GLY A 272 -4.23 -8.29 11.97
C GLY A 272 -3.22 -8.70 10.90
N MET A 273 -2.06 -8.03 10.84
CA MET A 273 -1.02 -8.29 9.85
C MET A 273 0.36 -8.23 10.50
N TRP A 274 1.26 -9.11 10.05
CA TRP A 274 2.65 -9.17 10.51
C TRP A 274 3.61 -9.14 9.32
N GLN A 275 4.47 -8.13 9.24
CA GLN A 275 5.60 -8.09 8.32
C GLN A 275 6.76 -8.89 8.92
N ALA A 276 7.10 -10.00 8.30
CA ALA A 276 7.94 -11.02 8.88
C ALA A 276 9.39 -11.01 8.40
N ASP A 277 9.63 -10.44 7.22
CA ASP A 277 10.95 -10.37 6.59
C ASP A 277 10.98 -9.19 5.60
N SER A 278 12.16 -8.63 5.35
CA SER A 278 12.38 -7.53 4.39
C SER A 278 13.25 -7.92 3.21
N ASN A 279 13.64 -9.19 3.10
CA ASN A 279 14.60 -9.62 2.08
C ASN A 279 14.27 -11.01 1.48
N THR A 280 12.99 -11.36 1.43
CA THR A 280 12.54 -12.60 0.78
C THR A 280 12.56 -12.44 -0.73
N LEU A 281 13.03 -13.45 -1.46
CA LEU A 281 12.97 -13.48 -2.90
C LEU A 281 11.61 -14.01 -3.36
N ILE A 282 10.90 -13.21 -4.17
CA ILE A 282 9.63 -13.56 -4.81
C ILE A 282 9.83 -13.46 -6.33
N ASN A 283 9.45 -14.50 -7.06
CA ASN A 283 9.51 -14.46 -8.53
C ASN A 283 8.68 -13.28 -9.06
N GLY A 284 9.25 -12.53 -9.99
CA GLY A 284 8.63 -11.32 -10.53
C GLY A 284 9.05 -10.02 -9.85
N ILE A 285 9.79 -10.09 -8.74
CA ILE A 285 10.36 -8.94 -8.05
C ILE A 285 11.88 -9.03 -8.08
N ALA A 286 12.55 -7.99 -8.52
CA ALA A 286 14.00 -7.93 -8.53
C ALA A 286 14.52 -7.63 -7.11
N GLY A 287 15.40 -8.52 -6.59
CA GLY A 287 15.95 -8.39 -5.24
C GLY A 287 15.00 -8.84 -4.13
N GLY A 288 15.33 -8.49 -2.91
CA GLY A 288 14.52 -8.81 -1.74
C GLY A 288 13.28 -7.92 -1.62
N VAL A 289 12.23 -8.47 -1.06
CA VAL A 289 10.97 -7.76 -0.80
C VAL A 289 10.43 -8.10 0.58
N ASP A 290 9.70 -7.15 1.15
CA ASP A 290 8.98 -7.32 2.40
C ASP A 290 7.84 -8.33 2.22
N ILE A 291 7.74 -9.29 3.16
CA ILE A 291 6.66 -10.27 3.16
C ILE A 291 5.82 -10.18 4.42
N ASN A 292 4.57 -10.51 4.26
CA ASN A 292 3.55 -10.32 5.28
C ASN A 292 2.67 -11.54 5.45
N PHE A 293 2.27 -11.81 6.70
CA PHE A 293 1.21 -12.75 7.03
C PHE A 293 -0.03 -12.00 7.50
N ASP A 294 -1.16 -12.31 6.89
CA ASP A 294 -2.47 -11.78 7.27
C ASP A 294 -3.21 -12.78 8.15
N PHE A 295 -3.79 -12.30 9.26
CA PHE A 295 -4.56 -13.07 10.24
C PHE A 295 -6.03 -12.60 10.32
N ALA A 296 -6.34 -11.43 9.76
CA ALA A 296 -7.66 -10.81 9.81
C ALA A 296 -8.53 -11.14 8.60
N GLY A 297 -7.89 -11.42 7.47
CA GLY A 297 -8.53 -11.56 6.17
C GLY A 297 -8.91 -10.21 5.53
N PRO A 298 -9.31 -10.24 4.26
CA PRO A 298 -9.70 -9.04 3.54
C PRO A 298 -10.94 -8.38 4.16
N ILE A 299 -11.04 -7.06 3.98
CA ILE A 299 -12.20 -6.26 4.41
C ILE A 299 -13.45 -6.80 3.74
N ARG A 300 -14.45 -7.16 4.55
CA ARG A 300 -15.76 -7.54 4.05
C ARG A 300 -16.59 -6.27 3.87
N HIS A 301 -16.70 -5.81 2.65
CA HIS A 301 -17.69 -4.79 2.31
C HIS A 301 -19.08 -5.42 2.47
N LYS A 302 -19.95 -4.77 3.25
CA LYS A 302 -21.36 -5.23 3.31
C LYS A 302 -21.94 -5.06 1.90
N ASP A 303 -22.32 -6.17 1.28
CA ASP A 303 -23.06 -6.16 0.02
C ASP A 303 -24.35 -5.38 0.23
N THR A 304 -24.39 -4.14 -0.25
CA THR A 304 -25.65 -3.43 -0.44
C THR A 304 -26.29 -3.97 -1.72
N TRP A 305 -26.74 -5.22 -1.70
CA TRP A 305 -27.71 -5.69 -2.68
C TRP A 305 -29.02 -4.97 -2.41
N VAL A 306 -29.22 -3.85 -3.07
CA VAL A 306 -30.56 -3.28 -3.22
C VAL A 306 -31.25 -4.20 -4.20
N PHE A 307 -32.06 -5.14 -3.70
CA PHE A 307 -33.05 -5.78 -4.52
C PHE A 307 -33.95 -4.65 -5.02
N SER A 308 -33.88 -4.32 -6.29
CA SER A 308 -34.92 -3.58 -6.95
C SER A 308 -36.11 -4.52 -6.97
N ASP A 309 -37.05 -4.31 -6.03
CA ASP A 309 -38.34 -4.94 -6.10
C ASP A 309 -38.94 -4.55 -7.46
N GLY A 310 -39.00 -5.54 -8.36
CA GLY A 310 -39.68 -5.39 -9.62
C GLY A 310 -41.17 -5.29 -9.31
N SER A 311 -41.69 -4.06 -9.33
CA SER A 311 -43.13 -3.76 -9.43
C SER A 311 -43.36 -2.91 -10.65
#